data_6fb8ee0aed83e8f64a9cedcae796aae4
#
_entry.id   6fb8ee0aed83e8f64a9cedcae796aae4
#
_cell.length_a   1.000
_cell.length_b   1.000
_cell.length_c   1.000
_cell.angle_alpha   90.00
_cell.angle_beta   90.00
_cell.angle_gamma   90.00
#
_symmetry.space_group_name_H-M   'P 1'
#
loop_
_entity.id
_entity.type
_entity.pdbx_description
1 polymer ?
#
loop_
_entity_poly.entity_id
_entity_poly.type
_entity_poly.pdbx_seq_one_letter_code
_entity_poly.pdbx_strand_id
1 'polypeptide(L)'
;GYKIAATGELGADGMYHAKNVRDFAFCASDSFETLAKDTGNTKITVYYDSTLPKTANRVLDVAAKSLALYGEKFGEYPYSTLSVVLNGLTGGVNGMEYPTLVMIAPEISLDDFEKMGLDFKTDESAAATVYSMDHSVCHEVAHQWFYGIVGNDQVKEAWLDEGFCRFCEFVYDEA
;
A
#
# COMPACT_ATOMS: atom_id res chain seq x y z
N GLY A 1 21.28 -6.59 9.45
CA GLY A 1 20.74 -5.46 10.24
C GLY A 1 19.30 -5.21 9.86
N TYR A 2 18.57 -4.47 10.67
CA TYR A 2 17.17 -4.14 10.37
C TYR A 2 17.06 -3.25 9.14
N LYS A 3 16.07 -3.54 8.28
CA LYS A 3 15.54 -2.60 7.29
C LYS A 3 14.31 -1.91 7.90
N ILE A 4 14.18 -0.63 7.65
CA ILE A 4 13.12 0.21 8.20
C ILE A 4 12.32 0.80 7.04
N ALA A 5 11.00 0.62 7.09
CA ALA A 5 10.04 1.37 6.30
C ALA A 5 9.41 2.42 7.21
N ALA A 6 9.40 3.68 6.83
CA ALA A 6 8.84 4.74 7.67
C ALA A 6 8.15 5.81 6.84
N THR A 7 7.30 6.59 7.50
CA THR A 7 6.76 7.84 6.96
C THR A 7 7.91 8.79 6.60
N GLY A 8 7.87 9.38 5.41
CA GLY A 8 8.86 10.35 4.93
C GLY A 8 10.04 9.73 4.21
N GLU A 9 11.12 10.48 4.13
CA GLU A 9 12.34 10.14 3.39
C GLU A 9 13.52 9.90 4.34
N LEU A 10 14.35 8.90 4.03
CA LEU A 10 15.61 8.69 4.75
C LEU A 10 16.64 9.75 4.30
N GLY A 11 16.99 10.63 5.19
CA GLY A 11 18.00 11.67 4.97
C GLY A 11 19.43 11.15 5.00
N ALA A 12 20.36 11.96 4.51
CA ALA A 12 21.80 11.66 4.56
C ALA A 12 22.35 11.60 6.00
N ASP A 13 21.61 12.14 6.95
CA ASP A 13 21.90 12.08 8.39
C ASP A 13 21.46 10.75 9.04
N GLY A 14 20.86 9.85 8.27
CA GLY A 14 20.34 8.56 8.74
C GLY A 14 19.01 8.64 9.49
N MET A 15 18.35 9.80 9.47
CA MET A 15 17.02 10.00 10.05
C MET A 15 15.94 10.05 8.98
N TYR A 16 14.71 9.67 9.35
CA TYR A 16 13.55 9.87 8.48
C TYR A 16 12.96 11.26 8.69
N HIS A 17 12.74 11.96 7.59
CA HIS A 17 12.18 13.30 7.56
C HIS A 17 10.84 13.30 6.84
N ALA A 18 9.81 13.88 7.47
CA ALA A 18 8.50 14.05 6.87
C ALA A 18 8.02 15.49 7.07
N LYS A 19 7.37 16.05 6.04
CA LYS A 19 6.79 17.40 6.08
C LYS A 19 5.34 17.33 5.63
N ASN A 20 4.49 18.16 6.25
CA ASN A 20 3.07 18.23 5.92
C ASN A 20 2.36 16.88 6.04
N VAL A 21 2.73 16.09 7.04
CA VAL A 21 2.10 14.81 7.39
C VAL A 21 1.34 14.97 8.70
N ARG A 22 0.24 14.25 8.83
CA ARG A 22 -0.60 14.27 10.02
C ARG A 22 -0.24 13.19 11.04
N ASP A 23 0.47 12.18 10.58
CA ASP A 23 0.92 11.04 11.37
C ASP A 23 2.32 10.60 10.97
N PHE A 24 2.97 9.83 11.84
CA PHE A 24 4.25 9.20 11.60
C PHE A 24 4.28 7.79 12.15
N ALA A 25 4.57 6.82 11.28
CA ALA A 25 4.71 5.43 11.65
C ALA A 25 5.98 4.81 11.05
N PHE A 26 6.38 3.67 11.57
CA PHE A 26 7.45 2.86 10.98
C PHE A 26 7.23 1.37 11.22
N CYS A 27 7.78 0.56 10.33
CA CYS A 27 7.96 -0.87 10.49
C CYS A 27 9.44 -1.22 10.37
N ALA A 28 9.91 -2.18 11.15
CA ALA A 28 11.29 -2.61 11.11
C ALA A 28 11.38 -4.14 11.18
N SER A 29 12.16 -4.74 10.29
CA SER A 29 12.47 -6.17 10.32
C SER A 29 13.87 -6.42 9.77
N ASP A 30 14.52 -7.46 10.29
CA ASP A 30 15.78 -7.99 9.78
C ASP A 30 15.57 -8.99 8.63
N SER A 31 14.31 -9.45 8.43
CA SER A 31 13.91 -10.33 7.33
C SER A 31 13.35 -9.60 6.10
N PHE A 32 13.14 -8.31 6.16
CA PHE A 32 12.61 -7.58 5.01
C PHE A 32 13.51 -7.67 3.78
N GLU A 33 12.91 -8.05 2.67
CA GLU A 33 13.40 -7.76 1.32
C GLU A 33 12.68 -6.53 0.75
N THR A 34 13.19 -5.98 -0.34
CA THR A 34 12.62 -4.79 -0.94
C THR A 34 12.57 -4.88 -2.45
N LEU A 35 11.45 -4.42 -3.03
CA LEU A 35 11.28 -4.14 -4.44
C LEU A 35 10.92 -2.66 -4.60
N ALA A 36 11.37 -2.03 -5.67
CA ALA A 36 11.06 -0.63 -5.90
C ALA A 36 10.78 -0.32 -7.37
N LYS A 37 9.94 0.69 -7.60
CA LYS A 37 9.58 1.20 -8.92
C LYS A 37 9.33 2.71 -8.82
N ASP A 38 9.83 3.45 -9.80
CA ASP A 38 9.54 4.87 -9.93
C ASP A 38 8.22 5.06 -10.69
N THR A 39 7.36 5.93 -10.17
CA THR A 39 6.07 6.30 -10.75
C THR A 39 5.96 7.82 -10.70
N GLY A 40 6.13 8.47 -11.84
CA GLY A 40 6.28 9.93 -11.89
C GLY A 40 7.48 10.40 -11.06
N ASN A 41 7.23 11.29 -10.11
CA ASN A 41 8.26 11.84 -9.21
C ASN A 41 8.40 11.05 -7.90
N THR A 42 7.66 9.93 -7.76
CA THR A 42 7.60 9.15 -6.52
C THR A 42 8.27 7.79 -6.68
N LYS A 43 9.15 7.45 -5.75
CA LYS A 43 9.70 6.10 -5.62
C LYS A 43 8.81 5.28 -4.70
N ILE A 44 8.17 4.26 -5.24
CA ILE A 44 7.42 3.27 -4.47
C ILE A 44 8.37 2.16 -4.05
N THR A 45 8.38 1.80 -2.76
CA THR A 45 9.17 0.68 -2.24
C THR A 45 8.27 -0.28 -1.46
N VAL A 46 8.21 -1.53 -1.89
CA VAL A 46 7.53 -2.61 -1.17
C VAL A 46 8.52 -3.32 -0.27
N TYR A 47 8.19 -3.43 1.01
CA TYR A 47 8.92 -4.19 2.03
C TYR A 47 8.16 -5.47 2.34
N TYR A 48 8.82 -6.61 2.24
CA TYR A 48 8.16 -7.91 2.35
C TYR A 48 9.09 -8.98 2.93
N ASP A 49 8.53 -10.06 3.46
CA ASP A 49 9.30 -11.25 3.84
C ASP A 49 9.70 -12.04 2.60
N SER A 50 10.88 -12.64 2.59
CA SER A 50 11.44 -13.42 1.47
C SER A 50 10.55 -14.58 0.98
N THR A 51 9.53 -14.93 1.74
CA THR A 51 8.52 -15.95 1.36
C THR A 51 7.41 -15.41 0.46
N LEU A 52 7.36 -14.08 0.20
CA LEU A 52 6.27 -13.39 -0.51
C LEU A 52 6.69 -12.67 -1.82
N PRO A 53 7.63 -13.16 -2.64
CA PRO A 53 8.14 -12.39 -3.77
C PRO A 53 7.11 -12.14 -4.87
N LYS A 54 6.16 -13.07 -5.11
CA LYS A 54 5.11 -12.91 -6.12
C LYS A 54 4.07 -11.90 -5.66
N THR A 55 3.66 -12.01 -4.41
CA THR A 55 2.75 -11.08 -3.76
C THR A 55 3.33 -9.67 -3.77
N ALA A 56 4.59 -9.51 -3.41
CA ALA A 56 5.28 -8.22 -3.42
C ALA A 56 5.34 -7.58 -4.81
N ASN A 57 5.61 -8.37 -5.87
CA ASN A 57 5.56 -7.87 -7.24
C ASN A 57 4.16 -7.39 -7.63
N ARG A 58 3.11 -8.16 -7.31
CA ARG A 58 1.72 -7.76 -7.59
C ARG A 58 1.36 -6.49 -6.87
N VAL A 59 1.66 -6.39 -5.57
CA VAL A 59 1.39 -5.20 -4.75
C VAL A 59 2.11 -3.98 -5.30
N LEU A 60 3.36 -4.11 -5.75
CA LEU A 60 4.11 -3.02 -6.37
C LEU A 60 3.44 -2.52 -7.65
N ASP A 61 2.96 -3.43 -8.51
CA ASP A 61 2.28 -3.04 -9.75
C ASP A 61 0.92 -2.38 -9.49
N VAL A 62 0.13 -2.90 -8.54
CA VAL A 62 -1.15 -2.29 -8.14
C VAL A 62 -0.92 -0.92 -7.52
N ALA A 63 0.03 -0.78 -6.59
CA ALA A 63 0.34 0.50 -5.96
C ALA A 63 0.81 1.55 -7.01
N ALA A 64 1.64 1.13 -7.96
CA ALA A 64 2.10 2.03 -9.02
C ALA A 64 0.96 2.47 -9.96
N LYS A 65 0.07 1.54 -10.36
CA LYS A 65 -1.12 1.86 -11.17
C LYS A 65 -2.04 2.81 -10.40
N SER A 66 -2.33 2.53 -9.14
CA SER A 66 -3.19 3.35 -8.28
C SER A 66 -2.62 4.76 -8.08
N LEU A 67 -1.33 4.87 -7.77
CA LEU A 67 -0.68 6.16 -7.58
C LEU A 67 -0.74 7.03 -8.84
N ALA A 68 -0.48 6.45 -10.01
CA ALA A 68 -0.55 7.16 -11.28
C ALA A 68 -1.99 7.60 -11.62
N LEU A 69 -2.95 6.68 -11.46
CA LEU A 69 -4.37 6.93 -11.73
C LEU A 69 -4.94 8.02 -10.82
N TYR A 70 -4.70 7.92 -9.52
CA TYR A 70 -5.22 8.90 -8.56
C TYR A 70 -4.50 10.24 -8.67
N GLY A 71 -3.23 10.23 -9.04
CA GLY A 71 -2.50 11.45 -9.37
C GLY A 71 -3.10 12.20 -10.55
N GLU A 72 -3.56 11.49 -11.58
CA GLU A 72 -4.29 12.05 -12.72
C GLU A 72 -5.68 12.59 -12.34
N LYS A 73 -6.41 11.84 -11.50
CA LYS A 73 -7.81 12.16 -11.16
C LYS A 73 -7.96 13.23 -10.08
N PHE A 74 -7.10 13.20 -9.07
CA PHE A 74 -7.27 14.00 -7.83
C PHE A 74 -6.15 15.02 -7.61
N GLY A 75 -5.15 15.03 -8.47
CA GLY A 75 -3.98 15.91 -8.36
C GLY A 75 -2.70 15.15 -7.99
N GLU A 76 -1.56 15.73 -8.36
CA GLU A 76 -0.26 15.10 -8.19
C GLU A 76 0.02 14.73 -6.73
N TYR A 77 0.53 13.53 -6.51
CA TYR A 77 0.99 13.07 -5.19
C TYR A 77 2.23 13.90 -4.77
N PRO A 78 2.19 14.59 -3.61
CA PRO A 78 3.18 15.63 -3.32
C PRO A 78 4.48 15.10 -2.69
N TYR A 79 4.60 13.79 -2.47
CA TYR A 79 5.77 13.20 -1.81
C TYR A 79 6.62 12.40 -2.79
N SER A 80 7.93 12.41 -2.58
CA SER A 80 8.91 11.67 -3.39
C SER A 80 8.98 10.17 -3.07
N THR A 81 8.33 9.72 -1.99
CA THR A 81 8.34 8.32 -1.55
C THR A 81 6.95 7.81 -1.19
N LEU A 82 6.73 6.51 -1.44
CA LEU A 82 5.62 5.74 -0.89
C LEU A 82 6.17 4.37 -0.49
N SER A 83 6.16 4.06 0.79
CA SER A 83 6.49 2.75 1.32
C SER A 83 5.23 1.90 1.45
N VAL A 84 5.29 0.65 0.98
CA VAL A 84 4.22 -0.33 1.15
C VAL A 84 4.80 -1.52 1.91
N VAL A 85 4.23 -1.86 3.05
CA VAL A 85 4.74 -2.94 3.90
C VAL A 85 3.76 -4.10 3.88
N LEU A 86 4.22 -5.26 3.45
CA LEU A 86 3.50 -6.51 3.60
C LEU A 86 3.78 -7.09 4.99
N ASN A 87 2.80 -7.00 5.88
CA ASN A 87 2.93 -7.49 7.27
C ASN A 87 1.59 -8.06 7.76
N GLY A 88 1.65 -8.84 8.83
CA GLY A 88 0.46 -9.33 9.51
C GLY A 88 -0.10 -8.25 10.45
N LEU A 89 -1.09 -7.52 10.01
CA LEU A 89 -1.88 -6.65 10.88
C LEU A 89 -2.76 -7.51 11.80
N THR A 90 -3.07 -7.02 12.99
CA THR A 90 -3.89 -7.74 13.97
C THR A 90 -5.31 -7.16 14.03
N GLY A 91 -6.26 -7.94 14.54
CA GLY A 91 -7.62 -7.45 14.77
C GLY A 91 -8.54 -7.44 13.56
N GLY A 92 -8.21 -8.19 12.49
CA GLY A 92 -9.04 -8.26 11.27
C GLY A 92 -8.95 -7.03 10.37
N VAL A 93 -7.87 -6.27 10.51
CA VAL A 93 -7.56 -5.11 9.65
C VAL A 93 -6.69 -5.58 8.48
N ASN A 94 -7.09 -5.25 7.25
CA ASN A 94 -6.42 -5.69 6.03
C ASN A 94 -5.43 -4.65 5.48
N GLY A 95 -5.55 -3.40 5.90
CA GLY A 95 -4.67 -2.31 5.52
C GLY A 95 -4.53 -1.25 6.60
N MET A 96 -3.60 -0.31 6.39
CA MET A 96 -3.39 0.88 7.23
C MET A 96 -2.69 1.96 6.42
N GLU A 97 -3.17 3.19 6.55
CA GLU A 97 -2.98 4.27 5.60
C GLU A 97 -2.03 5.40 6.02
N TYR A 98 -1.02 5.18 6.84
CA TYR A 98 -0.13 6.27 7.27
C TYR A 98 0.44 7.07 6.09
N PRO A 99 0.60 8.39 6.23
CA PRO A 99 1.16 9.22 5.16
C PRO A 99 2.52 8.69 4.68
N THR A 100 2.64 8.45 3.39
CA THR A 100 3.81 7.87 2.71
C THR A 100 4.22 6.45 3.17
N LEU A 101 3.42 5.81 4.02
CA LEU A 101 3.64 4.46 4.51
C LEU A 101 2.30 3.73 4.64
N VAL A 102 1.99 2.85 3.71
CA VAL A 102 0.81 1.98 3.81
C VAL A 102 1.23 0.57 4.20
N MET A 103 0.36 -0.11 4.94
CA MET A 103 0.56 -1.50 5.35
C MET A 103 -0.55 -2.35 4.75
N ILE A 104 -0.19 -3.53 4.25
CA ILE A 104 -1.13 -4.49 3.65
C ILE A 104 -0.93 -5.83 4.34
N ALA A 105 -2.03 -6.44 4.79
CA ALA A 105 -2.03 -7.77 5.40
C ALA A 105 -2.81 -8.75 4.49
N PRO A 106 -2.15 -9.40 3.53
CA PRO A 106 -2.82 -10.40 2.71
C PRO A 106 -3.20 -11.61 3.59
N GLU A 107 -4.48 -11.99 3.58
CA GLU A 107 -4.94 -13.18 4.32
C GLU A 107 -4.34 -14.46 3.74
N ILE A 108 -4.27 -14.54 2.41
CA ILE A 108 -3.61 -15.61 1.64
C ILE A 108 -2.79 -14.93 0.54
N SER A 109 -1.54 -15.30 0.44
CA SER A 109 -0.62 -14.72 -0.55
C SER A 109 -0.68 -15.45 -1.89
N LEU A 110 -0.25 -14.78 -2.97
CA LEU A 110 -0.01 -15.41 -4.27
C LEU A 110 1.01 -16.56 -4.18
N ASP A 111 1.98 -16.40 -3.29
CA ASP A 111 3.01 -17.41 -3.03
C ASP A 111 2.43 -18.65 -2.32
N ASP A 112 1.38 -18.48 -1.51
CA ASP A 112 0.67 -19.60 -0.89
C ASP A 112 -0.20 -20.33 -1.91
N PHE A 113 -0.88 -19.64 -2.82
CA PHE A 113 -1.61 -20.27 -3.91
C PHE A 113 -0.70 -21.15 -4.76
N GLU A 114 0.51 -20.70 -5.08
CA GLU A 114 1.48 -21.51 -5.81
C GLU A 114 1.85 -22.79 -5.05
N LYS A 115 2.12 -22.69 -3.75
CA LYS A 115 2.41 -23.86 -2.89
C LYS A 115 1.25 -24.86 -2.85
N MET A 116 0.00 -24.36 -2.94
CA MET A 116 -1.22 -25.16 -3.00
C MET A 116 -1.48 -25.73 -4.41
N GLY A 117 -0.71 -25.32 -5.43
CA GLY A 117 -0.94 -25.71 -6.82
C GLY A 117 -2.15 -25.01 -7.46
N LEU A 118 -2.61 -23.89 -6.89
CA LEU A 118 -3.71 -23.09 -7.40
C LEU A 118 -3.18 -21.96 -8.31
N ASP A 119 -3.85 -21.75 -9.44
CA ASP A 119 -3.59 -20.64 -10.35
C ASP A 119 -4.79 -19.69 -10.33
N PHE A 120 -4.59 -18.45 -9.84
CA PHE A 120 -5.65 -17.45 -9.77
C PHE A 120 -6.24 -17.04 -11.14
N LYS A 121 -5.60 -17.42 -12.23
CA LYS A 121 -6.14 -17.21 -13.58
C LYS A 121 -7.21 -18.22 -13.97
N THR A 122 -7.22 -19.38 -13.33
CA THR A 122 -8.10 -20.51 -13.64
C THR A 122 -8.94 -20.98 -12.46
N ASP A 123 -8.55 -20.64 -11.23
CA ASP A 123 -9.28 -20.94 -10.00
C ASP A 123 -10.06 -19.70 -9.53
N GLU A 124 -11.37 -19.81 -9.44
CA GLU A 124 -12.28 -18.70 -9.14
C GLU A 124 -12.11 -18.18 -7.70
N SER A 125 -11.84 -19.06 -6.74
CA SER A 125 -11.62 -18.68 -5.35
C SER A 125 -10.28 -17.94 -5.18
N ALA A 126 -9.23 -18.43 -5.83
CA ALA A 126 -7.94 -17.77 -5.85
C ALA A 126 -8.03 -16.39 -6.53
N ALA A 127 -8.78 -16.30 -7.64
CA ALA A 127 -9.03 -15.03 -8.34
C ALA A 127 -9.74 -14.02 -7.46
N ALA A 128 -10.78 -14.42 -6.71
CA ALA A 128 -11.51 -13.56 -5.81
C ALA A 128 -10.62 -13.02 -4.67
N THR A 129 -9.73 -13.86 -4.14
CA THR A 129 -8.78 -13.45 -3.09
C THR A 129 -7.75 -12.44 -3.61
N VAL A 130 -7.22 -12.68 -4.82
CA VAL A 130 -6.28 -11.74 -5.47
C VAL A 130 -6.97 -10.40 -5.75
N TYR A 131 -8.20 -10.42 -6.22
CA TYR A 131 -9.01 -9.23 -6.43
C TYR A 131 -9.22 -8.44 -5.14
N SER A 132 -9.56 -9.11 -4.03
CA SER A 132 -9.68 -8.49 -2.72
C SER A 132 -8.38 -7.85 -2.24
N MET A 133 -7.25 -8.51 -2.46
CA MET A 133 -5.93 -7.96 -2.13
C MET A 133 -5.60 -6.73 -2.97
N ASP A 134 -5.87 -6.76 -4.29
CA ASP A 134 -5.67 -5.60 -5.17
C ASP A 134 -6.50 -4.41 -4.71
N HIS A 135 -7.76 -4.66 -4.31
CA HIS A 135 -8.63 -3.63 -3.74
C HIS A 135 -8.09 -3.08 -2.43
N SER A 136 -7.56 -3.91 -1.54
CA SER A 136 -6.92 -3.41 -0.32
C SER A 136 -5.75 -2.48 -0.65
N VAL A 137 -4.91 -2.85 -1.62
CA VAL A 137 -3.76 -2.02 -2.03
C VAL A 137 -4.21 -0.69 -2.62
N CYS A 138 -5.15 -0.68 -3.58
CA CYS A 138 -5.61 0.56 -4.20
C CYS A 138 -6.40 1.44 -3.22
N HIS A 139 -7.10 0.84 -2.24
CA HIS A 139 -7.76 1.53 -1.14
C HIS A 139 -6.75 2.30 -0.27
N GLU A 140 -5.72 1.61 0.23
CA GLU A 140 -4.70 2.25 1.09
C GLU A 140 -3.90 3.32 0.33
N VAL A 141 -3.67 3.13 -0.97
CA VAL A 141 -3.07 4.19 -1.80
C VAL A 141 -4.00 5.39 -1.96
N ALA A 142 -5.33 5.19 -2.06
CA ALA A 142 -6.30 6.29 -2.15
C ALA A 142 -6.32 7.16 -0.89
N HIS A 143 -6.09 6.58 0.28
CA HIS A 143 -5.94 7.30 1.53
C HIS A 143 -4.77 8.30 1.53
N GLN A 144 -3.82 8.20 0.63
CA GLN A 144 -2.77 9.21 0.50
C GLN A 144 -3.36 10.57 0.07
N TRP A 145 -4.51 10.58 -0.61
CA TRP A 145 -5.31 11.77 -0.89
C TRP A 145 -6.36 12.02 0.18
N PHE A 146 -7.25 11.04 0.42
CA PHE A 146 -8.37 11.13 1.35
C PHE A 146 -7.97 10.58 2.73
N TYR A 147 -7.47 11.37 3.57
CA TYR A 147 -6.79 11.28 4.86
C TYR A 147 -5.45 12.03 4.83
N GLY A 148 -4.50 11.61 3.96
CA GLY A 148 -3.14 12.15 3.96
C GLY A 148 -3.09 13.62 3.56
N ILE A 149 -3.66 13.98 2.40
CA ILE A 149 -3.68 15.35 1.85
C ILE A 149 -4.94 16.09 2.30
N VAL A 150 -6.10 15.47 2.16
CA VAL A 150 -7.40 16.03 2.59
C VAL A 150 -7.79 15.36 3.90
N GLY A 151 -7.50 16.03 5.00
CA GLY A 151 -7.78 15.50 6.33
C GLY A 151 -9.23 15.71 6.79
N ASN A 152 -9.71 14.79 7.62
CA ASN A 152 -11.02 14.80 8.26
C ASN A 152 -10.90 14.37 9.73
N ASP A 153 -12.00 14.42 10.46
CA ASP A 153 -12.13 13.81 11.80
C ASP A 153 -12.51 12.33 11.63
N GLN A 154 -11.53 11.46 11.54
CA GLN A 154 -11.72 10.02 11.30
C GLN A 154 -12.57 9.31 12.37
N VAL A 155 -12.71 9.89 13.56
CA VAL A 155 -13.54 9.31 14.62
C VAL A 155 -15.01 9.64 14.44
N LYS A 156 -15.31 10.88 14.01
CA LYS A 156 -16.71 11.34 13.88
C LYS A 156 -17.25 11.24 12.47
N GLU A 157 -16.36 11.32 11.47
CA GLU A 157 -16.73 11.45 10.06
C GLU A 157 -15.88 10.52 9.18
N ALA A 158 -15.68 9.25 9.62
CA ALA A 158 -14.90 8.24 8.91
C ALA A 158 -15.35 8.02 7.44
N TRP A 159 -16.59 8.34 7.10
CA TRP A 159 -17.09 8.25 5.73
C TRP A 159 -16.41 9.23 4.76
N LEU A 160 -15.77 10.31 5.26
CA LEU A 160 -15.05 11.28 4.44
C LEU A 160 -13.71 10.78 3.91
N ASP A 161 -13.13 9.76 4.50
CA ASP A 161 -11.97 9.07 3.95
C ASP A 161 -12.34 7.68 3.45
N GLU A 162 -12.88 6.82 4.29
CA GLU A 162 -13.23 5.45 3.96
C GLU A 162 -14.23 5.33 2.79
N GLY A 163 -15.25 6.19 2.76
CA GLY A 163 -16.23 6.21 1.68
C GLY A 163 -15.62 6.65 0.35
N PHE A 164 -14.72 7.64 0.36
CA PHE A 164 -14.01 8.05 -0.85
C PHE A 164 -13.00 7.00 -1.30
N CYS A 165 -12.28 6.35 -0.38
CA CYS A 165 -11.36 5.28 -0.73
C CYS A 165 -12.08 4.06 -1.30
N ARG A 166 -13.26 3.70 -0.78
CA ARG A 166 -14.15 2.70 -1.39
C ARG A 166 -14.59 3.09 -2.80
N PHE A 167 -14.91 4.35 -3.03
CA PHE A 167 -15.20 4.83 -4.39
C PHE A 167 -13.97 4.72 -5.31
N CYS A 168 -12.78 4.96 -4.80
CA CYS A 168 -11.54 4.82 -5.56
C CYS A 168 -11.26 3.38 -6.02
N GLU A 169 -11.72 2.35 -5.30
CA GLU A 169 -11.67 0.96 -5.76
C GLU A 169 -12.41 0.79 -7.09
N PHE A 170 -13.62 1.36 -7.22
CA PHE A 170 -14.37 1.34 -8.49
C PHE A 170 -13.66 2.13 -9.58
N VAL A 171 -13.05 3.27 -9.25
CA VAL A 171 -12.25 4.06 -10.22
C VAL A 171 -11.05 3.25 -10.72
N TYR A 172 -10.45 2.43 -9.85
CA TYR A 172 -9.35 1.54 -10.21
C TYR A 172 -9.78 0.41 -11.14
N ASP A 173 -10.97 -0.16 -10.92
CA ASP A 173 -11.53 -1.25 -11.74
C ASP A 173 -11.90 -0.80 -13.15
N GLU A 174 -12.34 0.46 -13.30
CA GLU A 174 -12.72 1.03 -14.59
C GLU A 174 -11.54 1.44 -15.47
N ALA A 175 -10.30 1.45 -14.93
CA ALA A 175 -9.08 1.89 -15.59
C ALA A 175 -8.21 0.72 -16.09
#